data_0da91d199f8b4a15c932c9b0e74441c1
#
_entry.id   0da91d199f8b4a15c932c9b0e74441c1
#
_cell.length_a   1.000
_cell.length_b   1.000
_cell.length_c   1.000
_cell.angle_alpha   90.00
_cell.angle_beta   90.00
_cell.angle_gamma   90.00
#
_symmetry.space_group_name_H-M   'P 1'
#
loop_
_entity.id
_entity.type
_entity.pdbx_description
1 polymer ?
#
loop_
_entity_poly.entity_id
_entity_poly.type
_entity_poly.pdbx_seq_one_letter_code
_entity_poly.pdbx_strand_id
1 'polypeptide(L)'
;MKDVALVFYGQPRAIDNDFLRNQWKNMLDITNLDVDVYGHFWSTTSNTNISKTYENFVKEQTVDVKNIKNSLLECLPFKKLVIEDSSIIDEICNRNFSHNRFIKRRVDLNNPSTGRATLGQWYSTQKGVQLANANGEYKIIVRVRWDLIFNAERWVKVIDNITRDFLEDEYGIKMQHIGTLDVSIVEGQPIVNDWLTIIPRSCFEFFSENLTDDISTMMNSIFSVPEMPLSVQENAFYRFLKMNHIDTKKVHMNCRIHRENDDPTKWRWPNFSI
;
A
#
# COMPACT_ATOMS: atom_id res chain seq x y z
N MET A 1 -20.79 -1.31 -13.62
CA MET A 1 -19.71 -1.56 -12.62
C MET A 1 -18.42 -1.81 -13.40
N LYS A 2 -17.34 -1.10 -13.08
CA LYS A 2 -16.02 -1.28 -13.68
C LYS A 2 -15.28 -2.45 -13.06
N ASP A 3 -14.24 -2.94 -13.73
CA ASP A 3 -13.50 -4.09 -13.21
C ASP A 3 -12.61 -3.70 -12.03
N VAL A 4 -11.77 -2.66 -12.19
CA VAL A 4 -10.70 -2.36 -11.25
C VAL A 4 -10.62 -0.87 -10.93
N ALA A 5 -10.47 -0.53 -9.64
CA ALA A 5 -9.87 0.72 -9.22
C ALA A 5 -8.40 0.47 -8.84
N LEU A 6 -7.46 1.04 -9.58
CA LEU A 6 -6.04 1.02 -9.25
C LEU A 6 -5.73 2.22 -8.34
N VAL A 7 -5.35 1.96 -7.11
CA VAL A 7 -5.15 2.97 -6.07
C VAL A 7 -3.68 3.04 -5.67
N PHE A 8 -3.00 4.10 -6.09
CA PHE A 8 -1.66 4.41 -5.60
C PHE A 8 -1.70 5.13 -4.26
N TYR A 9 -0.75 4.81 -3.40
CA TYR A 9 -0.71 5.37 -2.04
C TYR A 9 0.72 5.63 -1.56
N GLY A 10 0.83 6.56 -0.59
CA GLY A 10 2.04 6.78 0.20
C GLY A 10 2.92 7.92 -0.31
N GLN A 11 4.23 7.81 -0.13
CA GLN A 11 5.17 8.83 -0.56
C GLN A 11 5.42 8.78 -2.07
N PRO A 12 5.54 9.95 -2.74
CA PRO A 12 5.79 10.02 -4.18
C PRO A 12 7.27 9.76 -4.49
N ARG A 13 7.73 8.53 -4.25
CA ARG A 13 9.12 8.14 -4.48
C ARG A 13 9.35 7.82 -5.94
N ALA A 14 10.47 8.28 -6.49
CA ALA A 14 10.91 7.96 -7.85
C ALA A 14 9.82 8.21 -8.93
N ILE A 15 8.99 9.25 -8.76
CA ILE A 15 7.92 9.56 -9.73
C ILE A 15 8.48 10.01 -11.08
N ASP A 16 9.70 10.55 -11.12
CA ASP A 16 10.39 10.97 -12.34
C ASP A 16 11.22 9.83 -12.95
N ASN A 17 11.14 8.62 -12.40
CA ASN A 17 11.84 7.47 -12.94
C ASN A 17 11.09 6.92 -14.17
N ASP A 18 11.69 7.06 -15.35
CA ASP A 18 11.09 6.67 -16.63
C ASP A 18 10.78 5.19 -16.71
N PHE A 19 11.57 4.32 -16.07
CA PHE A 19 11.29 2.90 -16.05
C PHE A 19 9.96 2.59 -15.32
N LEU A 20 9.74 3.18 -14.13
CA LEU A 20 8.50 3.01 -13.37
C LEU A 20 7.31 3.59 -14.14
N ARG A 21 7.47 4.79 -14.70
CA ARG A 21 6.42 5.45 -15.50
C ARG A 21 6.00 4.59 -16.70
N ASN A 22 6.97 4.09 -17.45
CA ASN A 22 6.72 3.25 -18.61
C ASN A 22 6.12 1.90 -18.23
N GLN A 23 6.55 1.32 -17.12
CA GLN A 23 5.98 0.07 -16.62
C GLN A 23 4.48 0.21 -16.29
N TRP A 24 4.09 1.29 -15.58
CA TRP A 24 2.69 1.54 -15.26
C TRP A 24 1.85 1.86 -16.49
N LYS A 25 2.38 2.64 -17.45
CA LYS A 25 1.72 2.88 -18.75
C LYS A 25 1.50 1.57 -19.50
N ASN A 26 2.56 0.78 -19.67
CA ASN A 26 2.49 -0.49 -20.38
C ASN A 26 1.48 -1.45 -19.74
N MET A 27 1.41 -1.49 -18.41
CA MET A 27 0.41 -2.31 -17.71
C MET A 27 -1.02 -1.88 -18.05
N LEU A 28 -1.31 -0.58 -18.09
CA LEU A 28 -2.63 -0.07 -18.49
C LEU A 28 -2.92 -0.31 -19.96
N ASP A 29 -1.91 -0.23 -20.84
CA ASP A 29 -2.07 -0.40 -22.29
C ASP A 29 -2.36 -1.86 -22.67
N ILE A 30 -1.79 -2.83 -21.94
CA ILE A 30 -1.95 -4.26 -22.25
C ILE A 30 -3.12 -4.94 -21.51
N THR A 31 -3.72 -4.26 -20.52
CA THR A 31 -4.87 -4.83 -19.81
C THR A 31 -6.15 -4.74 -20.62
N ASN A 32 -6.96 -5.80 -20.58
CA ASN A 32 -8.31 -5.80 -21.14
C ASN A 32 -9.38 -5.40 -20.10
N LEU A 33 -8.97 -5.09 -18.88
CA LEU A 33 -9.88 -4.69 -17.81
C LEU A 33 -10.24 -3.21 -17.91
N ASP A 34 -11.46 -2.87 -17.50
CA ASP A 34 -11.88 -1.47 -17.34
C ASP A 34 -11.32 -0.90 -16.04
N VAL A 35 -10.23 -0.14 -16.13
CA VAL A 35 -9.44 0.36 -15.00
C VAL A 35 -9.59 1.87 -14.85
N ASP A 36 -9.99 2.32 -13.66
CA ASP A 36 -9.83 3.71 -13.23
C ASP A 36 -8.64 3.86 -12.29
N VAL A 37 -7.88 4.95 -12.43
CA VAL A 37 -6.68 5.21 -11.63
C VAL A 37 -6.96 6.28 -10.58
N TYR A 38 -6.54 6.01 -9.35
CA TYR A 38 -6.64 6.90 -8.20
C TYR A 38 -5.29 7.04 -7.52
N GLY A 39 -5.07 8.16 -6.85
CA GLY A 39 -3.86 8.36 -6.06
C GLY A 39 -4.10 9.19 -4.81
N HIS A 40 -3.50 8.75 -3.72
CA HIS A 40 -3.33 9.54 -2.51
C HIS A 40 -1.86 9.53 -2.12
N PHE A 41 -1.20 10.67 -2.26
CA PHE A 41 0.22 10.83 -1.97
C PHE A 41 0.47 11.88 -0.89
N TRP A 42 1.63 11.78 -0.26
CA TRP A 42 2.10 12.78 0.70
C TRP A 42 2.88 13.89 0.00
N SER A 43 2.84 15.11 0.56
CA SER A 43 3.68 16.23 0.13
C SER A 43 5.15 16.09 0.54
N THR A 44 5.52 14.98 1.14
CA THR A 44 6.88 14.67 1.55
C THR A 44 7.38 13.37 0.93
N THR A 45 8.68 13.31 0.66
CA THR A 45 9.37 12.09 0.26
C THR A 45 10.54 11.83 1.20
N SER A 46 10.89 10.57 1.39
CA SER A 46 12.13 10.19 2.04
C SER A 46 12.97 9.35 1.10
N ASN A 47 14.20 9.75 0.86
CA ASN A 47 15.18 8.91 0.18
C ASN A 47 15.58 7.80 1.14
N THR A 48 14.88 6.69 1.10
CA THR A 48 15.27 5.53 1.88
C THR A 48 16.35 4.76 1.14
N ASN A 49 17.57 5.23 1.22
CA ASN A 49 18.71 4.34 1.16
C ASN A 49 18.64 3.47 2.44
N ILE A 50 17.96 2.35 2.37
CA ILE A 50 18.07 1.32 3.39
C ILE A 50 19.43 0.65 3.17
N SER A 51 20.52 1.37 3.40
CA SER A 51 21.80 0.79 3.64
C SER A 51 21.83 0.32 5.08
N LYS A 52 21.67 -0.96 5.25
CA LYS A 52 22.17 -1.86 6.32
C LYS A 52 22.27 -1.40 7.79
N THR A 53 21.99 -0.16 8.13
CA THR A 53 21.95 0.32 9.51
C THR A 53 20.81 1.31 9.67
N TYR A 54 19.93 1.04 10.63
CA TYR A 54 18.79 1.88 11.00
C TYR A 54 19.16 3.32 11.43
N GLU A 55 20.43 3.67 11.39
CA GLU A 55 20.99 4.94 11.88
C GLU A 55 20.97 6.07 10.84
N ASN A 56 20.76 5.76 9.55
CA ASN A 56 20.80 6.75 8.48
C ASN A 56 19.41 7.00 7.86
N PHE A 57 18.42 7.26 8.68
CA PHE A 57 17.14 7.75 8.16
C PHE A 57 17.29 9.15 7.63
N VAL A 58 17.19 9.27 6.33
CA VAL A 58 17.20 10.56 5.66
C VAL A 58 15.94 11.32 6.08
N LYS A 59 16.15 12.54 6.53
CA LYS A 59 15.11 13.50 6.89
C LYS A 59 14.09 13.60 5.76
N GLU A 60 12.81 13.53 6.09
CA GLU A 60 11.75 13.80 5.11
C GLU A 60 11.97 15.16 4.47
N GLN A 61 11.87 15.20 3.15
CA GLN A 61 12.00 16.43 2.36
C GLN A 61 10.62 16.81 1.83
N THR A 62 10.25 18.07 2.00
CA THR A 62 9.07 18.62 1.33
C THR A 62 9.34 18.64 -0.17
N VAL A 63 8.37 18.20 -0.94
CA VAL A 63 8.45 18.17 -2.39
C VAL A 63 7.56 19.27 -2.99
N ASP A 64 7.91 19.69 -4.18
CA ASP A 64 7.03 20.60 -4.95
C ASP A 64 5.77 19.84 -5.38
N VAL A 65 4.69 20.06 -4.65
CA VAL A 65 3.38 19.40 -4.85
C VAL A 65 2.87 19.61 -6.29
N LYS A 66 3.11 20.80 -6.86
CA LYS A 66 2.67 21.11 -8.23
C LYS A 66 3.41 20.27 -9.26
N ASN A 67 4.73 20.18 -9.12
CA ASN A 67 5.56 19.38 -10.01
C ASN A 67 5.21 17.90 -9.91
N ILE A 68 5.08 17.37 -8.69
CA ILE A 68 4.66 15.98 -8.49
C ILE A 68 3.31 15.70 -9.13
N LYS A 69 2.34 16.57 -8.89
CA LYS A 69 1.00 16.41 -9.46
C LYS A 69 1.04 16.39 -10.98
N ASN A 70 1.79 17.30 -11.59
CA ASN A 70 1.94 17.36 -13.04
C ASN A 70 2.61 16.09 -13.58
N SER A 71 3.74 15.67 -13.00
CA SER A 71 4.45 14.45 -13.41
C SER A 71 3.57 13.21 -13.34
N LEU A 72 2.76 13.07 -12.29
CA LEU A 72 1.82 11.95 -12.15
C LEU A 72 0.70 12.02 -13.20
N LEU A 73 0.09 13.19 -13.42
CA LEU A 73 -0.99 13.37 -14.40
C LEU A 73 -0.52 13.21 -15.84
N GLU A 74 0.73 13.55 -16.15
CA GLU A 74 1.36 13.29 -17.46
C GLU A 74 1.64 11.79 -17.65
N CYS A 75 1.87 11.08 -16.55
CA CYS A 75 2.17 9.67 -16.60
C CYS A 75 0.93 8.79 -16.77
N LEU A 76 -0.09 8.98 -15.92
CA LEU A 76 -1.28 8.14 -15.88
C LEU A 76 -2.57 8.96 -15.86
N PRO A 77 -3.68 8.42 -16.40
CA PRO A 77 -4.97 9.08 -16.45
C PRO A 77 -5.69 9.01 -15.08
N PHE A 78 -5.16 9.68 -14.08
CA PHE A 78 -5.79 9.71 -12.76
C PHE A 78 -7.19 10.31 -12.82
N LYS A 79 -8.20 9.55 -12.43
CA LYS A 79 -9.58 10.04 -12.28
C LYS A 79 -9.69 11.00 -11.08
N LYS A 80 -8.97 10.69 -10.02
CA LYS A 80 -8.74 11.58 -8.87
C LYS A 80 -7.33 11.38 -8.31
N LEU A 81 -6.69 12.49 -8.01
CA LEU A 81 -5.35 12.54 -7.42
C LEU A 81 -5.34 13.56 -6.28
N VAL A 82 -5.00 13.11 -5.09
CA VAL A 82 -4.85 13.94 -3.89
C VAL A 82 -3.39 13.87 -3.43
N ILE A 83 -2.81 15.04 -3.16
CA ILE A 83 -1.51 15.16 -2.48
C ILE A 83 -1.76 15.94 -1.21
N GLU A 84 -1.55 15.30 -0.07
CA GLU A 84 -1.89 15.83 1.24
C GLU A 84 -0.65 16.11 2.07
N ASP A 85 -0.74 17.09 2.97
CA ASP A 85 0.37 17.42 3.86
C ASP A 85 0.58 16.32 4.90
N SER A 86 1.83 15.88 5.06
CA SER A 86 2.15 14.79 5.97
C SER A 86 2.03 15.17 7.46
N SER A 87 1.87 16.46 7.79
CA SER A 87 1.63 16.94 9.17
C SER A 87 0.35 16.35 9.78
N ILE A 88 -0.63 16.02 8.96
CA ILE A 88 -1.85 15.35 9.43
C ILE A 88 -1.56 14.00 10.11
N ILE A 89 -0.47 13.33 9.71
CA ILE A 89 -0.05 12.08 10.35
C ILE A 89 0.41 12.35 11.79
N ASP A 90 1.08 13.47 12.01
CA ASP A 90 1.53 13.87 13.35
C ASP A 90 0.33 14.16 14.26
N GLU A 91 -0.71 14.78 13.73
CA GLU A 91 -1.97 14.99 14.45
C GLU A 91 -2.65 13.67 14.82
N ILE A 92 -2.73 12.72 13.87
CA ILE A 92 -3.28 11.38 14.09
C ILE A 92 -2.45 10.61 15.12
N CYS A 93 -1.11 10.66 15.00
CA CYS A 93 -0.22 10.03 15.97
C CYS A 93 -0.41 10.62 17.37
N ASN A 94 -0.49 11.94 17.49
CA ASN A 94 -0.69 12.60 18.77
C ASN A 94 -2.04 12.24 19.39
N ARG A 95 -3.10 12.20 18.60
CA ARG A 95 -4.44 11.78 19.06
C ARG A 95 -4.45 10.33 19.54
N ASN A 96 -3.89 9.42 18.76
CA ASN A 96 -4.06 7.98 18.97
C ASN A 96 -3.01 7.38 19.92
N PHE A 97 -1.84 8.04 20.06
CA PHE A 97 -0.70 7.49 20.82
C PHE A 97 -0.21 8.39 21.96
N SER A 98 -0.93 9.47 22.30
CA SER A 98 -0.52 10.42 23.36
C SER A 98 -0.22 9.77 24.70
N HIS A 99 -0.89 8.67 25.00
CA HIS A 99 -0.74 7.93 26.26
C HIS A 99 0.25 6.76 26.18
N ASN A 100 0.72 6.41 25.00
CA ASN A 100 1.64 5.29 24.80
C ASN A 100 3.09 5.77 24.72
N ARG A 101 3.81 5.71 25.86
CA ARG A 101 5.21 6.15 25.94
C ARG A 101 6.16 5.38 25.05
N PHE A 102 5.85 4.14 24.66
CA PHE A 102 6.71 3.35 23.76
C PHE A 102 6.59 3.87 22.33
N ILE A 103 5.37 4.15 21.88
CA ILE A 103 5.13 4.72 20.56
C ILE A 103 5.65 6.16 20.50
N LYS A 104 5.33 6.98 21.52
CA LYS A 104 5.80 8.36 21.60
C LYS A 104 7.32 8.46 21.50
N ARG A 105 8.05 7.66 22.27
CA ARG A 105 9.53 7.63 22.22
C ARG A 105 10.05 7.27 20.84
N ARG A 106 9.36 6.43 20.07
CA ARG A 106 9.76 6.02 18.73
C ARG A 106 9.37 7.01 17.68
N VAL A 107 8.22 7.66 17.80
CA VAL A 107 7.84 8.81 16.96
C VAL A 107 8.86 9.93 17.11
N ASP A 108 9.25 10.25 18.36
CA ASP A 108 10.25 11.29 18.66
C ASP A 108 11.66 10.94 18.12
N LEU A 109 11.98 9.67 17.97
CA LEU A 109 13.29 9.21 17.44
C LEU A 109 13.33 9.13 15.90
N ASN A 110 12.29 9.61 15.19
CA ASN A 110 12.19 9.52 13.73
C ASN A 110 12.44 8.11 13.18
N ASN A 111 12.13 7.08 13.95
CA ASN A 111 12.31 5.70 13.51
C ASN A 111 11.12 5.31 12.60
N PRO A 112 11.30 5.13 11.28
CA PRO A 112 10.21 4.90 10.33
C PRO A 112 9.55 3.52 10.44
N SER A 113 10.16 2.57 11.16
CA SER A 113 9.46 1.32 11.53
C SER A 113 8.38 1.56 12.57
N THR A 114 8.10 2.84 12.90
CA THR A 114 7.25 3.25 14.01
C THR A 114 5.91 3.78 13.57
N GLY A 115 5.10 4.12 14.56
CA GLY A 115 3.72 4.53 14.44
C GLY A 115 3.42 5.49 13.30
N ARG A 116 4.27 6.50 13.07
CA ARG A 116 4.06 7.52 12.04
C ARG A 116 4.04 6.94 10.62
N ALA A 117 5.07 6.16 10.26
CA ALA A 117 5.16 5.57 8.93
C ALA A 117 4.03 4.57 8.68
N THR A 118 3.71 3.74 9.69
CA THR A 118 2.61 2.78 9.64
C THR A 118 1.27 3.50 9.47
N LEU A 119 0.97 4.48 10.32
CA LEU A 119 -0.29 5.21 10.22
C LEU A 119 -0.41 6.00 8.92
N GLY A 120 0.68 6.64 8.47
CA GLY A 120 0.69 7.37 7.21
C GLY A 120 0.36 6.46 6.01
N GLN A 121 0.85 5.23 6.02
CA GLN A 121 0.54 4.26 4.99
C GLN A 121 -0.93 3.84 5.02
N TRP A 122 -1.47 3.51 6.18
CA TRP A 122 -2.85 3.02 6.30
C TRP A 122 -3.87 4.15 6.15
N TYR A 123 -3.56 5.35 6.63
CA TYR A 123 -4.35 6.54 6.32
C TYR A 123 -4.41 6.81 4.80
N SER A 124 -3.25 6.79 4.13
CA SER A 124 -3.19 6.95 2.68
C SER A 124 -3.97 5.86 1.93
N THR A 125 -3.95 4.63 2.44
CA THR A 125 -4.77 3.52 1.93
C THR A 125 -6.25 3.81 2.10
N GLN A 126 -6.68 4.19 3.29
CA GLN A 126 -8.08 4.53 3.58
C GLN A 126 -8.57 5.65 2.66
N LYS A 127 -7.80 6.72 2.54
CA LYS A 127 -8.14 7.85 1.63
C LYS A 127 -8.23 7.42 0.18
N GLY A 128 -7.30 6.62 -0.29
CA GLY A 128 -7.32 6.08 -1.66
C GLY A 128 -8.55 5.21 -1.93
N VAL A 129 -8.92 4.34 -1.00
CA VAL A 129 -10.15 3.53 -1.11
C VAL A 129 -11.41 4.41 -1.07
N GLN A 130 -11.45 5.43 -0.19
CA GLN A 130 -12.53 6.42 -0.15
C GLN A 130 -12.68 7.15 -1.48
N LEU A 131 -11.57 7.58 -2.10
CA LEU A 131 -11.60 8.25 -3.41
C LEU A 131 -12.19 7.34 -4.48
N ALA A 132 -11.80 6.07 -4.52
CA ALA A 132 -12.34 5.11 -5.47
C ALA A 132 -13.85 4.89 -5.24
N ASN A 133 -14.23 4.60 -3.99
CA ASN A 133 -15.62 4.31 -3.61
C ASN A 133 -16.58 5.48 -3.90
N ALA A 134 -16.12 6.72 -3.69
CA ALA A 134 -16.93 7.93 -3.93
C ALA A 134 -17.09 8.28 -5.42
N ASN A 135 -16.26 7.72 -6.31
CA ASN A 135 -16.22 8.12 -7.72
C ASN A 135 -16.55 7.00 -8.71
N GLY A 136 -16.89 5.81 -8.22
CA GLY A 136 -17.30 4.71 -9.10
C GLY A 136 -17.66 3.44 -8.35
N GLU A 137 -18.18 2.50 -9.11
CA GLU A 137 -18.46 1.14 -8.64
C GLU A 137 -17.47 0.17 -9.27
N TYR A 138 -16.76 -0.60 -8.45
CA TYR A 138 -15.69 -1.52 -8.88
C TYR A 138 -15.93 -2.91 -8.32
N LYS A 139 -15.46 -3.94 -9.06
CA LYS A 139 -15.42 -5.32 -8.59
C LYS A 139 -14.35 -5.49 -7.53
N ILE A 140 -13.16 -4.91 -7.83
CA ILE A 140 -12.00 -4.95 -6.93
C ILE A 140 -11.31 -3.58 -6.86
N ILE A 141 -10.62 -3.35 -5.74
CA ILE A 141 -9.63 -2.27 -5.59
C ILE A 141 -8.25 -2.91 -5.50
N VAL A 142 -7.34 -2.49 -6.37
CA VAL A 142 -5.92 -2.86 -6.28
C VAL A 142 -5.16 -1.69 -5.67
N ARG A 143 -4.83 -1.81 -4.40
CA ARG A 143 -4.02 -0.85 -3.68
C ARG A 143 -2.55 -1.21 -3.84
N VAL A 144 -1.73 -0.26 -4.27
CA VAL A 144 -0.33 -0.53 -4.64
C VAL A 144 0.56 0.68 -4.42
N ARG A 145 1.85 0.45 -4.09
CA ARG A 145 2.86 1.50 -4.05
C ARG A 145 3.31 1.88 -5.46
N TRP A 146 3.54 3.19 -5.66
CA TRP A 146 4.08 3.68 -6.93
C TRP A 146 5.45 3.09 -7.29
N ASP A 147 6.34 2.97 -6.30
CA ASP A 147 7.71 2.49 -6.45
C ASP A 147 7.84 0.96 -6.53
N LEU A 148 6.76 0.25 -6.83
CA LEU A 148 6.77 -1.18 -7.02
C LEU A 148 7.18 -1.54 -8.45
N ILE A 149 8.12 -2.46 -8.58
CA ILE A 149 8.56 -3.01 -9.86
C ILE A 149 8.05 -4.42 -10.02
N PHE A 150 7.51 -4.70 -11.21
CA PHE A 150 6.90 -5.98 -11.57
C PHE A 150 7.00 -6.24 -13.08
N ASN A 151 6.71 -7.47 -13.49
CA ASN A 151 6.48 -7.78 -14.89
C ASN A 151 5.02 -7.42 -15.24
N ALA A 152 4.82 -6.50 -16.19
CA ALA A 152 3.49 -5.97 -16.54
C ALA A 152 2.54 -7.07 -17.06
N GLU A 153 2.99 -7.93 -17.97
CA GLU A 153 2.18 -9.01 -18.54
C GLU A 153 1.71 -9.99 -17.45
N ARG A 154 2.64 -10.38 -16.55
CA ARG A 154 2.31 -11.26 -15.44
C ARG A 154 1.33 -10.59 -14.47
N TRP A 155 1.52 -9.31 -14.21
CA TRP A 155 0.66 -8.53 -13.31
C TRP A 155 -0.77 -8.48 -13.84
N VAL A 156 -0.93 -8.12 -15.13
CA VAL A 156 -2.23 -8.10 -15.80
C VAL A 156 -2.90 -9.48 -15.73
N LYS A 157 -2.18 -10.55 -16.05
CA LYS A 157 -2.70 -11.93 -15.99
C LYS A 157 -3.18 -12.31 -14.59
N VAL A 158 -2.45 -11.91 -13.55
CA VAL A 158 -2.83 -12.19 -12.14
C VAL A 158 -4.09 -11.41 -11.77
N ILE A 159 -4.14 -10.11 -12.08
CA ILE A 159 -5.31 -9.28 -11.79
C ILE A 159 -6.54 -9.75 -12.57
N ASP A 160 -6.38 -10.13 -13.83
CA ASP A 160 -7.42 -10.69 -14.68
C ASP A 160 -8.02 -11.98 -14.09
N ASN A 161 -7.17 -12.89 -13.65
CA ASN A 161 -7.61 -14.13 -13.02
C ASN A 161 -8.37 -13.86 -11.71
N ILE A 162 -7.81 -12.98 -10.86
CA ILE A 162 -8.45 -12.62 -9.59
C ILE A 162 -9.80 -11.92 -9.82
N THR A 163 -9.87 -11.02 -10.81
CA THR A 163 -11.13 -10.34 -11.14
C THR A 163 -12.19 -11.33 -11.62
N ARG A 164 -11.79 -12.36 -12.34
CA ARG A 164 -12.69 -13.46 -12.73
C ARG A 164 -13.12 -14.32 -11.55
N ASP A 165 -12.18 -14.67 -10.68
CA ASP A 165 -12.48 -15.43 -9.45
C ASP A 165 -13.47 -14.68 -8.56
N PHE A 166 -13.39 -13.33 -8.52
CA PHE A 166 -14.34 -12.50 -7.76
C PHE A 166 -15.69 -12.30 -8.48
N LEU A 167 -15.78 -12.56 -9.79
CA LEU A 167 -17.06 -12.58 -10.51
C LEU A 167 -17.93 -13.78 -10.11
N GLU A 168 -17.33 -14.88 -9.70
CA GLU A 168 -18.08 -16.03 -9.16
C GLU A 168 -18.80 -15.68 -7.87
N ASP A 169 -18.39 -14.63 -7.16
CA ASP A 169 -19.05 -14.10 -5.97
C ASP A 169 -20.44 -13.48 -6.25
N GLU A 170 -20.72 -13.07 -7.50
CA GLU A 170 -22.06 -12.61 -7.90
C GLU A 170 -23.12 -13.74 -7.81
N TYR A 171 -22.69 -14.99 -7.71
CA TYR A 171 -23.56 -16.17 -7.52
C TYR A 171 -23.79 -16.54 -6.05
N GLY A 172 -23.44 -15.68 -5.09
CA GLY A 172 -23.78 -15.86 -3.68
C GLY A 172 -22.70 -16.47 -2.79
N ILE A 173 -21.48 -16.63 -3.29
CA ILE A 173 -20.33 -17.04 -2.49
C ILE A 173 -19.63 -15.76 -1.98
N LYS A 174 -19.88 -15.35 -0.75
CA LYS A 174 -19.19 -14.21 -0.13
C LYS A 174 -17.70 -14.54 0.05
N MET A 175 -16.87 -14.13 -0.89
CA MET A 175 -15.42 -14.18 -0.71
C MET A 175 -14.98 -13.07 0.24
N GLN A 176 -14.68 -13.44 1.49
CA GLN A 176 -14.16 -12.54 2.52
C GLN A 176 -12.63 -12.66 2.63
N HIS A 177 -11.93 -12.65 1.51
CA HIS A 177 -10.48 -12.66 1.54
C HIS A 177 -9.89 -11.60 0.63
N ILE A 178 -8.77 -11.05 1.05
CA ILE A 178 -7.98 -10.12 0.24
C ILE A 178 -6.79 -10.85 -0.38
N GLY A 179 -6.37 -10.39 -1.58
CA GLY A 179 -5.12 -10.81 -2.20
C GLY A 179 -3.94 -10.02 -1.64
N THR A 180 -2.84 -10.70 -1.32
CA THR A 180 -1.59 -10.07 -0.86
C THR A 180 -0.37 -10.84 -1.36
N LEU A 181 0.78 -10.14 -1.47
CA LEU A 181 2.01 -10.71 -2.01
C LEU A 181 2.59 -11.82 -1.14
N ASP A 182 2.45 -11.71 0.16
CA ASP A 182 2.96 -12.70 1.10
C ASP A 182 2.11 -12.77 2.35
N VAL A 183 2.00 -13.99 2.88
CA VAL A 183 1.43 -14.31 4.18
C VAL A 183 2.40 -15.25 4.85
N SER A 184 3.10 -14.78 5.85
CA SER A 184 4.20 -15.52 6.47
C SER A 184 4.22 -15.35 7.98
N ILE A 185 5.09 -16.12 8.63
CA ILE A 185 5.42 -15.97 10.05
C ILE A 185 6.85 -15.48 10.12
N VAL A 186 7.07 -14.32 10.74
CA VAL A 186 8.38 -13.76 11.01
C VAL A 186 8.57 -13.69 12.52
N GLU A 187 9.62 -14.29 13.02
CA GLU A 187 9.92 -14.37 14.48
C GLU A 187 8.71 -14.84 15.33
N GLY A 188 7.97 -15.83 14.82
CA GLY A 188 6.81 -16.36 15.52
C GLY A 188 5.55 -15.48 15.43
N GLN A 189 5.62 -14.34 14.76
CA GLN A 189 4.49 -13.43 14.58
C GLN A 189 3.93 -13.52 13.15
N PRO A 190 2.61 -13.65 12.98
CA PRO A 190 2.00 -13.62 11.67
C PRO A 190 2.06 -12.21 11.07
N ILE A 191 2.42 -12.14 9.80
CA ILE A 191 2.49 -10.91 9.02
C ILE A 191 1.81 -11.06 7.68
N VAL A 192 1.34 -9.93 7.13
CA VAL A 192 0.77 -9.83 5.78
C VAL A 192 1.49 -8.71 5.04
N ASN A 193 1.99 -9.01 3.84
CA ASN A 193 2.70 -8.02 3.03
C ASN A 193 1.77 -6.84 2.67
N ASP A 194 2.30 -5.64 2.82
CA ASP A 194 1.57 -4.39 2.70
C ASP A 194 1.86 -3.57 1.42
N TRP A 195 2.72 -4.08 0.52
CA TRP A 195 3.10 -3.34 -0.70
C TRP A 195 2.00 -3.34 -1.76
N LEU A 196 1.24 -4.41 -1.81
CA LEU A 196 0.10 -4.59 -2.69
C LEU A 196 -1.00 -5.31 -1.93
N THR A 197 -2.22 -4.81 -2.09
CA THR A 197 -3.43 -5.47 -1.56
C THR A 197 -4.51 -5.43 -2.62
N ILE A 198 -5.11 -6.57 -2.90
CA ILE A 198 -6.28 -6.68 -3.78
C ILE A 198 -7.49 -6.88 -2.90
N ILE A 199 -8.38 -5.90 -2.92
CA ILE A 199 -9.52 -5.77 -2.01
C ILE A 199 -10.78 -6.07 -2.82
N PRO A 200 -11.55 -7.12 -2.51
CA PRO A 200 -12.83 -7.39 -3.15
C PRO A 200 -13.89 -6.39 -2.66
N ARG A 201 -14.95 -6.20 -3.43
CA ARG A 201 -16.04 -5.26 -3.13
C ARG A 201 -16.64 -5.47 -1.73
N SER A 202 -16.79 -6.72 -1.32
CA SER A 202 -17.30 -7.09 0.01
C SER A 202 -16.46 -6.56 1.19
N CYS A 203 -15.23 -6.16 0.93
CA CYS A 203 -14.31 -5.63 1.95
C CYS A 203 -14.12 -4.10 1.86
N PHE A 204 -14.72 -3.39 0.90
CA PHE A 204 -14.47 -1.96 0.69
C PHE A 204 -14.82 -1.11 1.91
N GLU A 205 -15.91 -1.41 2.57
CA GLU A 205 -16.38 -0.69 3.77
C GLU A 205 -15.32 -0.73 4.88
N PHE A 206 -14.77 -1.90 5.18
CA PHE A 206 -13.72 -2.05 6.20
C PHE A 206 -12.49 -1.19 5.92
N PHE A 207 -12.10 -1.05 4.64
CA PHE A 207 -10.94 -0.27 4.24
C PHE A 207 -11.23 1.24 4.11
N SER A 208 -12.48 1.63 3.85
CA SER A 208 -12.85 3.03 3.63
C SER A 208 -13.24 3.76 4.91
N GLU A 209 -13.77 3.09 5.92
CA GLU A 209 -14.33 3.75 7.10
C GLU A 209 -13.32 3.93 8.23
N ASN A 210 -12.91 2.85 8.88
CA ASN A 210 -12.20 2.91 10.15
C ASN A 210 -10.77 2.36 10.10
N LEU A 211 -10.22 2.06 8.93
CA LEU A 211 -8.93 1.38 8.78
C LEU A 211 -7.82 2.02 9.63
N THR A 212 -7.70 3.34 9.62
CA THR A 212 -6.63 4.05 10.35
C THR A 212 -6.79 3.93 11.86
N ASP A 213 -8.00 4.06 12.37
CA ASP A 213 -8.29 4.00 13.81
C ASP A 213 -8.18 2.56 14.32
N ASP A 214 -8.64 1.59 13.55
CA ASP A 214 -8.51 0.16 13.87
C ASP A 214 -7.04 -0.28 13.90
N ILE A 215 -6.25 0.11 12.90
CA ILE A 215 -4.80 -0.15 12.86
C ILE A 215 -4.11 0.53 14.05
N SER A 216 -4.50 1.75 14.41
CA SER A 216 -3.98 2.45 15.60
C SER A 216 -4.25 1.66 16.88
N THR A 217 -5.45 1.11 17.00
CA THR A 217 -5.84 0.27 18.14
C THR A 217 -5.00 -1.00 18.18
N MET A 218 -4.80 -1.67 17.05
CA MET A 218 -3.94 -2.86 16.96
C MET A 218 -2.49 -2.53 17.32
N MET A 219 -1.96 -1.40 16.86
CA MET A 219 -0.61 -0.95 17.20
C MET A 219 -0.46 -0.69 18.69
N ASN A 220 -1.42 -0.03 19.33
CA ASN A 220 -1.42 0.17 20.78
C ASN A 220 -1.36 -1.15 21.54
N SER A 221 -2.10 -2.16 21.09
CA SER A 221 -2.07 -3.50 21.65
C SER A 221 -0.70 -4.17 21.49
N ILE A 222 -0.07 -4.06 20.31
CA ILE A 222 1.25 -4.62 20.03
C ILE A 222 2.33 -3.95 20.91
N PHE A 223 2.29 -2.63 21.03
CA PHE A 223 3.27 -1.86 21.79
C PHE A 223 3.10 -1.95 23.32
N SER A 224 2.04 -2.56 23.79
CA SER A 224 1.84 -2.82 25.23
C SER A 224 2.60 -4.06 25.73
N VAL A 225 3.17 -4.87 24.84
CA VAL A 225 3.96 -6.05 25.19
C VAL A 225 5.45 -5.77 25.14
N PRO A 226 6.28 -6.37 26.04
CA PRO A 226 7.73 -6.13 26.10
C PRO A 226 8.46 -6.58 24.82
N GLU A 227 8.03 -7.69 24.26
CA GLU A 227 8.61 -8.29 23.04
C GLU A 227 7.87 -7.79 21.81
N MET A 228 8.44 -6.77 21.18
CA MET A 228 7.83 -6.20 19.97
C MET A 228 8.25 -6.95 18.71
N PRO A 229 7.32 -7.27 17.82
CA PRO A 229 7.66 -7.83 16.52
C PRO A 229 8.45 -6.82 15.67
N LEU A 230 9.41 -7.30 14.88
CA LEU A 230 10.18 -6.47 13.94
C LEU A 230 9.29 -5.81 12.90
N SER A 231 8.24 -6.49 12.47
CA SER A 231 7.30 -6.05 11.43
C SER A 231 5.97 -5.56 12.03
N VAL A 232 6.04 -4.46 12.80
CA VAL A 232 4.83 -3.92 13.48
C VAL A 232 3.71 -3.58 12.50
N GLN A 233 4.06 -3.03 11.36
CA GLN A 233 3.13 -2.58 10.33
C GLN A 233 2.33 -3.75 9.75
N GLU A 234 3.01 -4.78 9.32
CA GLU A 234 2.43 -5.97 8.72
C GLU A 234 1.67 -6.82 9.77
N ASN A 235 2.14 -6.81 11.02
CA ASN A 235 1.46 -7.49 12.12
C ASN A 235 0.18 -6.75 12.53
N ALA A 236 0.19 -5.42 12.62
CA ALA A 236 -1.01 -4.63 12.88
C ALA A 236 -2.06 -4.84 11.79
N PHE A 237 -1.64 -4.91 10.53
CA PHE A 237 -2.53 -5.20 9.41
C PHE A 237 -3.13 -6.61 9.50
N TYR A 238 -2.31 -7.61 9.79
CA TYR A 238 -2.82 -8.97 10.02
C TYR A 238 -3.90 -9.01 11.12
N ARG A 239 -3.67 -8.33 12.25
CA ARG A 239 -4.65 -8.26 13.36
C ARG A 239 -5.93 -7.54 12.95
N PHE A 240 -5.83 -6.44 12.19
CA PHE A 240 -6.98 -5.75 11.61
C PHE A 240 -7.84 -6.70 10.77
N LEU A 241 -7.21 -7.47 9.88
CA LEU A 241 -7.92 -8.43 9.04
C LEU A 241 -8.63 -9.50 9.88
N LYS A 242 -7.96 -10.04 10.90
CA LYS A 242 -8.55 -11.05 11.78
C LYS A 242 -9.70 -10.52 12.62
N MET A 243 -9.61 -9.29 13.11
CA MET A 243 -10.69 -8.62 13.84
C MET A 243 -11.96 -8.47 12.98
N ASN A 244 -11.78 -8.20 11.70
CA ASN A 244 -12.88 -8.03 10.74
C ASN A 244 -13.27 -9.33 10.02
N HIS A 245 -12.76 -10.48 10.47
CA HIS A 245 -13.01 -11.80 9.85
C HIS A 245 -12.65 -11.86 8.36
N ILE A 246 -11.64 -11.09 7.95
CA ILE A 246 -11.15 -11.05 6.57
C ILE A 246 -9.99 -12.03 6.43
N ASP A 247 -10.13 -13.00 5.56
CA ASP A 247 -9.05 -13.93 5.23
C ASP A 247 -8.10 -13.35 4.18
N THR A 248 -6.93 -13.95 4.06
CA THR A 248 -5.90 -13.55 3.11
C THR A 248 -5.59 -14.69 2.14
N LYS A 249 -5.42 -14.36 0.86
CA LYS A 249 -4.95 -15.27 -0.17
C LYS A 249 -3.64 -14.76 -0.74
N LYS A 250 -2.62 -15.60 -0.76
CA LYS A 250 -1.33 -15.26 -1.37
C LYS A 250 -1.48 -15.12 -2.88
N VAL A 251 -0.97 -14.01 -3.40
CA VAL A 251 -0.92 -13.71 -4.83
C VAL A 251 0.52 -13.85 -5.31
N HIS A 252 0.77 -14.77 -6.22
CA HIS A 252 2.09 -15.03 -6.74
C HIS A 252 2.47 -14.02 -7.82
N MET A 253 3.00 -12.88 -7.38
CA MET A 253 3.58 -11.86 -8.24
C MET A 253 5.07 -11.73 -7.99
N ASN A 254 5.85 -11.66 -9.06
CA ASN A 254 7.25 -11.26 -8.96
C ASN A 254 7.30 -9.74 -8.96
N CYS A 255 7.49 -9.16 -7.77
CA CYS A 255 7.61 -7.73 -7.62
C CYS A 255 8.61 -7.39 -6.51
N ARG A 256 9.15 -6.19 -6.57
CA ARG A 256 10.02 -5.62 -5.52
C ARG A 256 9.88 -4.09 -5.48
N ILE A 257 10.30 -3.49 -4.40
CA ILE A 257 10.37 -2.04 -4.28
C ILE A 257 11.61 -1.53 -5.04
N HIS A 258 11.43 -0.51 -5.88
CA HIS A 258 12.53 0.21 -6.49
C HIS A 258 13.35 0.94 -5.43
N ARG A 259 14.68 0.87 -5.56
CA ARG A 259 15.63 1.61 -4.76
C ARG A 259 16.40 2.57 -5.65
N GLU A 260 16.82 3.72 -5.12
CA GLU A 260 17.47 4.78 -5.88
C GLU A 260 18.68 4.34 -6.70
N ASN A 261 19.42 3.34 -6.21
CA ASN A 261 20.60 2.78 -6.88
C ASN A 261 20.30 1.47 -7.64
N ASP A 262 19.04 1.12 -7.80
CA ASP A 262 18.67 -0.07 -8.55
C ASP A 262 18.84 0.17 -10.05
N ASP A 263 19.56 -0.74 -10.70
CA ASP A 263 19.62 -0.83 -12.15
C ASP A 263 18.61 -1.89 -12.62
N PRO A 264 17.45 -1.48 -13.14
CA PRO A 264 16.42 -2.43 -13.54
C PRO A 264 16.84 -3.33 -14.71
N THR A 265 17.84 -2.94 -15.48
CA THR A 265 18.35 -3.75 -16.60
C THR A 265 19.15 -4.97 -16.14
N LYS A 266 19.64 -4.96 -14.91
CA LYS A 266 20.40 -6.06 -14.30
C LYS A 266 19.52 -7.09 -13.60
N TRP A 267 18.21 -6.90 -13.60
CA TRP A 267 17.33 -7.80 -12.89
C TRP A 267 17.01 -9.04 -13.68
N ARG A 268 17.41 -10.16 -13.11
CA ARG A 268 16.93 -11.45 -13.56
C ARG A 268 15.70 -11.81 -12.72
N TRP A 269 14.55 -11.79 -13.35
CA TRP A 269 13.37 -12.39 -12.76
C TRP A 269 13.64 -13.87 -12.58
N PRO A 270 13.43 -14.43 -11.39
CA PRO A 270 13.49 -15.88 -11.25
C PRO A 270 12.52 -16.50 -12.25
N ASN A 271 13.02 -17.45 -13.07
CA ASN A 271 12.16 -18.24 -13.94
C ASN A 271 11.30 -19.14 -13.07
N PHE A 272 10.15 -18.66 -12.63
CA PHE A 272 9.14 -19.51 -12.08
C PHE A 272 8.30 -20.00 -13.27
N SER A 273 8.42 -21.27 -13.61
CA SER A 273 7.45 -21.98 -14.45
C SER A 273 6.05 -21.76 -13.86
N ILE A 274 5.14 -21.36 -14.73
CA ILE A 274 3.71 -21.15 -14.47
C ILE A 274 3.06 -22.48 -14.13
#